data_301a932f8ae109b760f483bc88d4e414
#
_entry.id   301a932f8ae109b760f483bc88d4e414
#
_cell.length_a   1.000
_cell.length_b   1.000
_cell.length_c   1.000
_cell.angle_alpha   90.00
_cell.angle_beta   90.00
_cell.angle_gamma   90.00
#
_symmetry.space_group_name_H-M   'P 1'
#
loop_
_entity.id
_entity.type
_entity.pdbx_description
1 polymer ?
#
loop_
_entity_poly.entity_id
_entity_poly.type
_entity_poly.pdbx_seq_one_letter_code
_entity_poly.pdbx_strand_id
1 'polypeptide(L)'
;MCHKIIKYVFFSVLFICISNFSYGQTYPIYKKPSAIAVLDQDALFSQSEWGKSVLKNVEDKVLKLSNENRVRESELELEESELTDIRKTMSKIEFDLLAIKFDDKVKKIRLEQADKQRKINIYLNKNRKLFFEKVTPILLAYINELGIEVLLNKDTVALASLGSDITKSAINKINEKLKD
;
A
#
# COMPACT_ATOMS: atom_id res chain seq x y z
N MET A 1 -7.18 72.15 49.80
CA MET A 1 -8.10 71.38 48.95
C MET A 1 -7.55 71.02 47.60
N CYS A 2 -6.73 71.87 46.99
CA CYS A 2 -6.13 71.67 45.66
C CYS A 2 -5.15 70.45 45.54
N HIS A 3 -4.37 70.17 46.61
CA HIS A 3 -3.32 69.13 46.57
C HIS A 3 -3.89 67.70 46.53
N LYS A 4 -5.10 67.44 47.03
CA LYS A 4 -5.75 66.14 46.98
C LYS A 4 -6.33 65.83 45.58
N ILE A 5 -6.87 66.85 44.92
CA ILE A 5 -7.43 66.71 43.58
C ILE A 5 -6.36 66.42 42.55
N ILE A 6 -5.18 67.02 42.64
CA ILE A 6 -4.01 66.77 41.75
C ILE A 6 -3.52 65.34 41.92
N LYS A 7 -3.52 64.76 43.12
CA LYS A 7 -3.11 63.35 43.36
C LYS A 7 -4.08 62.35 42.71
N TYR A 8 -5.35 62.60 42.75
CA TYR A 8 -6.35 61.70 42.14
C TYR A 8 -6.35 61.81 40.62
N VAL A 9 -6.15 63.01 40.06
CA VAL A 9 -6.00 63.21 38.61
C VAL A 9 -4.75 62.53 38.09
N PHE A 10 -3.60 62.63 38.81
CA PHE A 10 -2.38 61.95 38.41
C PHE A 10 -2.45 60.43 38.48
N PHE A 11 -3.18 59.90 39.51
CA PHE A 11 -3.40 58.46 39.66
C PHE A 11 -4.40 57.93 38.62
N SER A 12 -5.38 58.72 38.22
CA SER A 12 -6.33 58.37 37.15
C SER A 12 -5.66 58.35 35.78
N VAL A 13 -4.77 59.30 35.46
CA VAL A 13 -4.03 59.36 34.19
C VAL A 13 -3.02 58.21 34.11
N LEU A 14 -2.39 57.81 35.24
CA LEU A 14 -1.45 56.67 35.26
C LEU A 14 -2.18 55.33 35.01
N PHE A 15 -3.43 55.20 35.46
CA PHE A 15 -4.23 53.98 35.26
C PHE A 15 -4.75 53.82 33.82
N ILE A 16 -4.92 54.90 33.07
CA ILE A 16 -5.36 54.89 31.66
C ILE A 16 -4.21 54.48 30.73
N CYS A 17 -2.95 54.69 31.11
CA CYS A 17 -1.80 54.35 30.27
C CYS A 17 -1.41 52.85 30.30
N ILE A 18 -1.95 52.07 31.24
CA ILE A 18 -1.57 50.63 31.37
C ILE A 18 -2.48 49.72 30.53
N SER A 19 -3.61 50.20 30.02
CA SER A 19 -4.62 49.38 29.34
C SER A 19 -4.41 49.14 27.84
N ASN A 20 -3.30 49.62 27.22
CA ASN A 20 -3.12 49.52 25.77
C ASN A 20 -1.95 48.58 25.31
N PHE A 21 -1.45 47.72 26.19
CA PHE A 21 -0.55 46.67 25.76
C PHE A 21 -1.33 45.37 25.51
N SER A 22 -2.26 45.39 24.55
CA SER A 22 -2.75 44.18 23.94
C SER A 22 -1.75 43.72 22.89
N TYR A 23 -0.82 42.85 23.27
CA TYR A 23 -0.03 42.10 22.30
C TYR A 23 -0.98 41.15 21.58
N GLY A 24 -1.53 41.60 20.47
CA GLY A 24 -2.13 40.71 19.50
C GLY A 24 -1.05 39.72 19.06
N GLN A 25 -1.19 38.45 19.43
CA GLN A 25 -0.36 37.41 18.84
C GLN A 25 -0.69 37.34 17.34
N THR A 26 0.12 37.97 16.53
CA THR A 26 0.10 37.80 15.08
C THR A 26 0.70 36.43 14.81
N TYR A 27 -0.19 35.42 14.71
CA TYR A 27 0.24 34.17 14.10
C TYR A 27 0.72 34.49 12.69
N PRO A 28 1.89 34.00 12.29
CA PRO A 28 2.33 34.20 10.92
C PRO A 28 1.30 33.52 10.01
N ILE A 29 0.47 34.31 9.34
CA ILE A 29 -0.38 33.81 8.26
C ILE A 29 0.61 33.42 7.16
N TYR A 30 0.88 32.11 7.04
CA TYR A 30 1.64 31.58 5.91
C TYR A 30 0.89 31.94 4.62
N LYS A 31 1.30 33.02 3.99
CA LYS A 31 0.72 33.54 2.75
C LYS A 31 1.08 32.71 1.51
N LYS A 32 1.85 31.62 1.66
CA LYS A 32 2.10 30.72 0.55
C LYS A 32 0.98 29.69 0.52
N PRO A 33 0.20 29.61 -0.55
CA PRO A 33 -0.69 28.46 -0.70
C PRO A 33 0.17 27.19 -0.65
N SER A 34 -0.08 26.34 0.34
CA SER A 34 0.56 25.04 0.43
C SER A 34 0.25 24.30 -0.86
N ALA A 35 1.27 23.94 -1.63
CA ALA A 35 1.07 23.16 -2.84
C ALA A 35 0.75 21.73 -2.43
N ILE A 36 -0.48 21.32 -2.69
CA ILE A 36 -0.99 19.96 -2.42
C ILE A 36 -1.03 19.21 -3.74
N ALA A 37 -0.46 18.00 -3.75
CA ALA A 37 -0.56 17.09 -4.88
C ALA A 37 -1.17 15.76 -4.45
N VAL A 38 -1.64 14.99 -5.43
CA VAL A 38 -2.14 13.63 -5.25
C VAL A 38 -1.29 12.65 -6.02
N LEU A 39 -1.17 11.44 -5.47
CA LEU A 39 -0.42 10.34 -6.04
C LEU A 39 -1.21 9.03 -5.88
N ASP A 40 -1.37 8.31 -6.96
CA ASP A 40 -1.89 6.94 -6.97
C ASP A 40 -0.73 5.98 -6.69
N GLN A 41 -0.69 5.44 -5.46
CA GLN A 41 0.38 4.52 -5.03
C GLN A 41 0.31 3.17 -5.75
N ASP A 42 -0.88 2.69 -6.09
CA ASP A 42 -1.06 1.43 -6.81
C ASP A 42 -0.61 1.57 -8.26
N ALA A 43 -0.97 2.67 -8.91
CA ALA A 43 -0.47 3.00 -10.24
C ALA A 43 1.05 3.24 -10.24
N LEU A 44 1.58 3.89 -9.20
CA LEU A 44 3.02 4.12 -9.06
C LEU A 44 3.81 2.81 -9.09
N PHE A 45 3.35 1.80 -8.35
CA PHE A 45 3.96 0.47 -8.39
C PHE A 45 3.68 -0.24 -9.71
N SER A 46 2.40 -0.42 -10.07
CA SER A 46 2.00 -1.30 -11.18
C SER A 46 2.44 -0.80 -12.57
N GLN A 47 2.59 0.52 -12.73
CA GLN A 47 2.98 1.13 -14.01
C GLN A 47 4.47 1.46 -14.09
N SER A 48 5.24 1.38 -12.99
CA SER A 48 6.69 1.50 -13.04
C SER A 48 7.33 0.31 -13.76
N GLU A 49 8.54 0.47 -14.29
CA GLU A 49 9.28 -0.63 -14.94
C GLU A 49 9.57 -1.77 -13.95
N TRP A 50 9.92 -1.43 -12.70
CA TRP A 50 10.09 -2.42 -11.64
C TRP A 50 8.81 -3.19 -11.37
N GLY A 51 7.70 -2.48 -11.12
CA GLY A 51 6.41 -3.09 -10.82
C GLY A 51 5.91 -3.99 -11.95
N LYS A 52 6.02 -3.55 -13.20
CA LYS A 52 5.69 -4.36 -14.38
C LYS A 52 6.49 -5.66 -14.44
N SER A 53 7.79 -5.59 -14.16
CA SER A 53 8.66 -6.78 -14.12
C SER A 53 8.21 -7.75 -13.01
N VAL A 54 7.92 -7.24 -11.81
CA VAL A 54 7.43 -8.04 -10.69
C VAL A 54 6.08 -8.68 -11.00
N LEU A 55 5.14 -7.90 -11.54
CA LEU A 55 3.80 -8.40 -11.88
C LEU A 55 3.85 -9.47 -12.97
N LYS A 56 4.69 -9.30 -13.98
CA LYS A 56 4.92 -10.33 -15.01
C LYS A 56 5.46 -11.63 -14.39
N ASN A 57 6.45 -11.55 -13.50
CA ASN A 57 6.95 -12.72 -12.79
C ASN A 57 5.88 -13.41 -11.94
N VAL A 58 4.98 -12.65 -11.34
CA VAL A 58 3.82 -13.19 -10.58
C VAL A 58 2.86 -13.90 -11.52
N GLU A 59 2.52 -13.28 -12.64
CA GLU A 59 1.66 -13.88 -13.68
C GLU A 59 2.22 -15.20 -14.18
N ASP A 60 3.50 -15.26 -14.53
CA ASP A 60 4.17 -16.49 -15.00
C ASP A 60 4.12 -17.61 -13.93
N LYS A 61 4.31 -17.25 -12.64
CA LYS A 61 4.22 -18.21 -11.53
C LYS A 61 2.78 -18.70 -11.32
N VAL A 62 1.78 -17.82 -11.45
CA VAL A 62 0.36 -18.18 -11.33
C VAL A 62 -0.04 -19.11 -12.48
N LEU A 63 0.35 -18.80 -13.72
CA LEU A 63 0.07 -19.65 -14.88
C LEU A 63 0.72 -21.05 -14.72
N LYS A 64 1.98 -21.08 -14.27
CA LYS A 64 2.66 -22.34 -13.99
C LYS A 64 1.92 -23.16 -12.93
N LEU A 65 1.55 -22.53 -11.80
CA LEU A 65 0.81 -23.21 -10.72
C LEU A 65 -0.56 -23.70 -11.21
N SER A 66 -1.27 -22.91 -12.00
CA SER A 66 -2.57 -23.31 -12.58
C SER A 66 -2.44 -24.55 -13.46
N ASN A 67 -1.40 -24.61 -14.32
CA ASN A 67 -1.15 -25.78 -15.16
C ASN A 67 -0.77 -27.02 -14.32
N GLU A 68 0.09 -26.85 -13.31
CA GLU A 68 0.45 -27.93 -12.38
C GLU A 68 -0.80 -28.46 -11.64
N ASN A 69 -1.68 -27.58 -11.20
CA ASN A 69 -2.90 -27.94 -10.51
C ASN A 69 -3.84 -28.76 -11.42
N ARG A 70 -4.01 -28.31 -12.67
CA ARG A 70 -4.86 -29.04 -13.65
C ARG A 70 -4.33 -30.45 -13.91
N VAL A 71 -3.01 -30.64 -14.01
CA VAL A 71 -2.41 -31.97 -14.19
C VAL A 71 -2.68 -32.84 -12.95
N ARG A 72 -2.49 -32.27 -11.75
CA ARG A 72 -2.73 -32.99 -10.49
C ARG A 72 -4.20 -33.38 -10.30
N GLU A 73 -5.12 -32.51 -10.67
CA GLU A 73 -6.55 -32.80 -10.65
C GLU A 73 -6.88 -33.97 -11.58
N SER A 74 -6.39 -33.94 -12.82
CA SER A 74 -6.60 -35.05 -13.76
C SER A 74 -6.00 -36.39 -13.27
N GLU A 75 -4.82 -36.36 -12.65
CA GLU A 75 -4.20 -37.55 -12.03
C GLU A 75 -5.08 -38.09 -10.89
N LEU A 76 -5.65 -37.22 -10.06
CA LEU A 76 -6.53 -37.63 -8.95
C LEU A 76 -7.87 -38.17 -9.44
N GLU A 77 -8.46 -37.57 -10.48
CA GLU A 77 -9.71 -38.03 -11.10
C GLU A 77 -9.55 -39.47 -11.67
N LEU A 78 -8.40 -39.74 -12.33
CA LEU A 78 -8.11 -41.08 -12.84
C LEU A 78 -7.96 -42.11 -11.71
N GLU A 79 -7.21 -41.77 -10.65
CA GLU A 79 -6.99 -42.64 -9.50
C GLU A 79 -8.31 -42.92 -8.74
N GLU A 80 -9.18 -41.90 -8.58
CA GLU A 80 -10.49 -42.01 -7.98
C GLU A 80 -11.40 -42.97 -8.80
N SER A 81 -11.35 -42.82 -10.14
CA SER A 81 -12.10 -43.71 -11.05
C SER A 81 -11.62 -45.16 -10.92
N GLU A 82 -10.29 -45.40 -10.90
CA GLU A 82 -9.71 -46.72 -10.71
C GLU A 82 -10.12 -47.35 -9.35
N LEU A 83 -10.05 -46.55 -8.27
CA LEU A 83 -10.49 -46.98 -6.95
C LEU A 83 -11.98 -47.36 -6.93
N THR A 84 -12.81 -46.62 -7.66
CA THR A 84 -14.24 -46.90 -7.77
C THR A 84 -14.50 -48.23 -8.48
N ASP A 85 -13.72 -48.57 -9.49
CA ASP A 85 -13.88 -49.82 -10.23
C ASP A 85 -13.38 -51.03 -9.44
N ILE A 86 -12.24 -50.94 -8.78
CA ILE A 86 -11.70 -52.06 -7.98
C ILE A 86 -12.51 -52.33 -6.71
N ARG A 87 -13.28 -51.35 -6.19
CA ARG A 87 -14.17 -51.50 -5.05
C ARG A 87 -15.14 -52.69 -5.23
N LYS A 88 -15.53 -53.00 -6.49
CA LYS A 88 -16.49 -54.08 -6.80
C LYS A 88 -15.91 -55.46 -6.64
N THR A 89 -14.59 -55.60 -6.71
CA THR A 89 -13.87 -56.87 -6.76
C THR A 89 -12.95 -57.11 -5.54
N MET A 90 -12.69 -56.09 -4.75
CA MET A 90 -11.75 -56.09 -3.63
C MET A 90 -12.47 -56.31 -2.29
N SER A 91 -11.79 -56.90 -1.30
CA SER A 91 -12.32 -56.97 0.05
C SER A 91 -12.47 -55.59 0.68
N LYS A 92 -13.44 -55.44 1.59
CA LYS A 92 -13.70 -54.16 2.27
C LYS A 92 -12.45 -53.62 3.00
N ILE A 93 -11.69 -54.50 3.66
CA ILE A 93 -10.51 -54.13 4.45
C ILE A 93 -9.40 -53.55 3.53
N GLU A 94 -9.14 -54.21 2.41
CA GLU A 94 -8.14 -53.78 1.43
C GLU A 94 -8.55 -52.46 0.78
N PHE A 95 -9.83 -52.30 0.43
CA PHE A 95 -10.37 -51.06 -0.12
C PHE A 95 -10.24 -49.90 0.86
N ASP A 96 -10.60 -50.09 2.12
CA ASP A 96 -10.52 -49.03 3.15
C ASP A 96 -9.06 -48.52 3.31
N LEU A 97 -8.07 -49.40 3.21
CA LEU A 97 -6.64 -49.00 3.23
C LEU A 97 -6.23 -48.17 2.03
N LEU A 98 -6.74 -48.47 0.84
CA LEU A 98 -6.46 -47.69 -0.37
C LEU A 98 -7.18 -46.35 -0.33
N ALA A 99 -8.42 -46.28 0.13
CA ALA A 99 -9.16 -45.04 0.28
C ALA A 99 -8.49 -44.09 1.25
N ILE A 100 -7.97 -44.56 2.39
CA ILE A 100 -7.20 -43.75 3.33
C ILE A 100 -5.93 -43.18 2.66
N LYS A 101 -5.20 -43.99 1.92
CA LYS A 101 -3.99 -43.51 1.20
C LYS A 101 -4.33 -42.46 0.15
N PHE A 102 -5.43 -42.62 -0.56
CA PHE A 102 -5.90 -41.65 -1.54
C PHE A 102 -6.28 -40.32 -0.87
N ASP A 103 -7.06 -40.40 0.22
CA ASP A 103 -7.43 -39.20 1.00
C ASP A 103 -6.20 -38.43 1.51
N ASP A 104 -5.19 -39.14 2.01
CA ASP A 104 -3.94 -38.51 2.48
C ASP A 104 -3.16 -37.87 1.32
N LYS A 105 -3.15 -38.52 0.15
CA LYS A 105 -2.56 -37.96 -1.08
C LYS A 105 -3.28 -36.66 -1.49
N VAL A 106 -4.61 -36.66 -1.51
CA VAL A 106 -5.42 -35.47 -1.82
C VAL A 106 -5.12 -34.33 -0.85
N LYS A 107 -5.12 -34.62 0.45
CA LYS A 107 -4.78 -33.62 1.48
C LYS A 107 -3.41 -33.02 1.28
N LYS A 108 -2.40 -33.87 1.02
CA LYS A 108 -1.02 -33.44 0.77
C LYS A 108 -0.93 -32.53 -0.45
N ILE A 109 -1.55 -32.89 -1.56
CA ILE A 109 -1.56 -32.10 -2.79
C ILE A 109 -2.19 -30.73 -2.54
N ARG A 110 -3.35 -30.66 -1.86
CA ARG A 110 -4.01 -29.39 -1.51
C ARG A 110 -3.15 -28.48 -0.64
N LEU A 111 -2.44 -29.03 0.35
CA LEU A 111 -1.52 -28.28 1.19
C LEU A 111 -0.34 -27.73 0.38
N GLU A 112 0.25 -28.53 -0.54
CA GLU A 112 1.32 -28.10 -1.42
C GLU A 112 0.87 -26.97 -2.36
N GLN A 113 -0.34 -27.06 -2.92
CA GLN A 113 -0.94 -26.02 -3.77
C GLN A 113 -1.14 -24.70 -3.00
N ALA A 114 -1.72 -24.80 -1.79
CA ALA A 114 -1.92 -23.64 -0.93
C ALA A 114 -0.59 -22.97 -0.53
N ASP A 115 0.45 -23.77 -0.24
CA ASP A 115 1.79 -23.24 0.09
C ASP A 115 2.44 -22.54 -1.11
N LYS A 116 2.31 -23.09 -2.31
CA LYS A 116 2.80 -22.45 -3.54
C LYS A 116 2.09 -21.11 -3.78
N GLN A 117 0.77 -21.06 -3.64
CA GLN A 117 0.00 -19.82 -3.77
C GLN A 117 0.43 -18.78 -2.73
N ARG A 118 0.61 -19.19 -1.49
CA ARG A 118 1.11 -18.32 -0.42
C ARG A 118 2.48 -17.74 -0.75
N LYS A 119 3.41 -18.56 -1.27
CA LYS A 119 4.75 -18.10 -1.69
C LYS A 119 4.69 -17.05 -2.79
N ILE A 120 3.76 -17.16 -3.74
CA ILE A 120 3.55 -16.14 -4.78
C ILE A 120 3.11 -14.81 -4.16
N ASN A 121 2.16 -14.85 -3.22
CA ASN A 121 1.68 -13.64 -2.54
C ASN A 121 2.78 -13.00 -1.68
N ILE A 122 3.58 -13.81 -0.97
CA ILE A 122 4.74 -13.33 -0.21
C ILE A 122 5.75 -12.65 -1.15
N TYR A 123 6.03 -13.24 -2.30
CA TYR A 123 6.93 -12.66 -3.30
C TYR A 123 6.44 -11.28 -3.76
N LEU A 124 5.15 -11.15 -4.13
CA LEU A 124 4.55 -9.87 -4.53
C LEU A 124 4.67 -8.81 -3.43
N ASN A 125 4.23 -9.15 -2.22
CA ASN A 125 4.24 -8.22 -1.09
C ASN A 125 5.65 -7.77 -0.69
N LYS A 126 6.62 -8.68 -0.70
CA LYS A 126 8.02 -8.38 -0.44
C LYS A 126 8.58 -7.41 -1.48
N ASN A 127 8.32 -7.64 -2.77
CA ASN A 127 8.81 -6.77 -3.83
C ASN A 127 8.12 -5.40 -3.81
N ARG A 128 6.81 -5.33 -3.49
CA ARG A 128 6.08 -4.08 -3.32
C ARG A 128 6.68 -3.26 -2.16
N LYS A 129 6.94 -3.89 -1.03
CA LYS A 129 7.58 -3.24 0.12
C LYS A 129 8.96 -2.68 -0.26
N LEU A 130 9.80 -3.50 -0.89
CA LEU A 130 11.14 -3.11 -1.33
C LEU A 130 11.10 -1.96 -2.34
N PHE A 131 10.13 -1.97 -3.25
CA PHE A 131 9.90 -0.87 -4.18
C PHE A 131 9.67 0.44 -3.43
N PHE A 132 8.72 0.49 -2.50
CA PHE A 132 8.42 1.72 -1.76
C PHE A 132 9.59 2.17 -0.87
N GLU A 133 10.34 1.25 -0.28
CA GLU A 133 11.57 1.58 0.45
C GLU A 133 12.61 2.29 -0.44
N LYS A 134 12.77 1.84 -1.68
CA LYS A 134 13.69 2.43 -2.66
C LYS A 134 13.19 3.74 -3.25
N VAL A 135 11.89 3.85 -3.47
CA VAL A 135 11.25 4.97 -4.18
C VAL A 135 10.97 6.15 -3.25
N THR A 136 10.73 5.92 -1.97
CA THR A 136 10.44 7.00 -1.01
C THR A 136 11.44 8.15 -1.03
N PRO A 137 12.77 7.93 -0.97
CA PRO A 137 13.74 9.03 -1.03
C PRO A 137 13.71 9.77 -2.39
N ILE A 138 13.45 9.06 -3.49
CA ILE A 138 13.32 9.65 -4.83
C ILE A 138 12.08 10.54 -4.89
N LEU A 139 10.95 10.07 -4.35
CA LEU A 139 9.71 10.84 -4.27
C LEU A 139 9.86 12.08 -3.40
N LEU A 140 10.51 11.97 -2.23
CA LEU A 140 10.76 13.10 -1.35
C LEU A 140 11.60 14.18 -2.06
N ALA A 141 12.65 13.81 -2.77
CA ALA A 141 13.43 14.73 -3.58
C ALA A 141 12.57 15.38 -4.66
N TYR A 142 11.76 14.60 -5.36
CA TYR A 142 10.93 15.07 -6.46
C TYR A 142 9.82 16.05 -6.00
N ILE A 143 9.11 15.77 -4.91
CA ILE A 143 8.10 16.69 -4.39
C ILE A 143 8.73 18.01 -3.92
N ASN A 144 9.95 17.96 -3.36
CA ASN A 144 10.69 19.18 -2.99
C ASN A 144 11.10 19.99 -4.24
N GLU A 145 11.56 19.36 -5.32
CA GLU A 145 11.84 20.02 -6.62
C GLU A 145 10.60 20.74 -7.16
N LEU A 146 9.41 20.17 -6.97
CA LEU A 146 8.13 20.75 -7.41
C LEU A 146 7.54 21.78 -6.43
N GLY A 147 8.13 21.97 -5.26
CA GLY A 147 7.61 22.86 -4.22
C GLY A 147 6.30 22.34 -3.60
N ILE A 148 6.05 21.03 -3.63
CA ILE A 148 4.89 20.37 -3.03
C ILE A 148 5.16 20.19 -1.55
N GLU A 149 4.26 20.66 -0.70
CA GLU A 149 4.36 20.54 0.76
C GLU A 149 3.61 19.32 1.29
N VAL A 150 2.53 18.93 0.61
CA VAL A 150 1.69 17.79 1.02
C VAL A 150 1.40 16.91 -0.17
N LEU A 151 1.71 15.62 -0.04
CA LEU A 151 1.36 14.58 -1.01
C LEU A 151 0.31 13.66 -0.41
N LEU A 152 -0.88 13.61 -1.02
CA LEU A 152 -2.00 12.80 -0.57
C LEU A 152 -2.14 11.54 -1.45
N ASN A 153 -2.61 10.44 -0.85
CA ASN A 153 -3.00 9.28 -1.64
C ASN A 153 -4.29 9.59 -2.41
N LYS A 154 -4.30 9.34 -3.71
CA LYS A 154 -5.44 9.58 -4.61
C LYS A 154 -6.73 8.93 -4.13
N ASP A 155 -6.65 7.72 -3.56
CA ASP A 155 -7.81 6.96 -3.08
C ASP A 155 -8.53 7.63 -1.89
N THR A 156 -7.86 8.54 -1.19
CA THR A 156 -8.42 9.26 -0.03
C THR A 156 -8.94 10.64 -0.39
N VAL A 157 -8.78 11.06 -1.66
CA VAL A 157 -9.16 12.40 -2.12
C VAL A 157 -10.46 12.32 -2.91
N ALA A 158 -11.50 13.00 -2.42
CA ALA A 158 -12.80 13.01 -3.09
C ALA A 158 -12.78 13.71 -4.46
N LEU A 159 -12.07 14.84 -4.57
CA LEU A 159 -11.94 15.63 -5.79
C LEU A 159 -10.57 16.30 -5.83
N ALA A 160 -9.92 16.24 -6.97
CA ALA A 160 -8.66 16.92 -7.24
C ALA A 160 -8.68 17.50 -8.66
N SER A 161 -8.02 18.62 -8.88
CA SER A 161 -7.83 19.15 -10.22
C SER A 161 -6.87 18.26 -11.02
N LEU A 162 -7.00 18.22 -12.34
CA LEU A 162 -6.12 17.43 -13.23
C LEU A 162 -4.63 17.77 -13.04
N GLY A 163 -4.33 19.04 -12.73
CA GLY A 163 -2.96 19.50 -12.53
C GLY A 163 -2.32 19.10 -11.20
N SER A 164 -3.11 18.61 -10.22
CA SER A 164 -2.59 18.17 -8.92
C SER A 164 -2.17 16.69 -8.88
N ASP A 165 -2.55 15.89 -9.87
CA ASP A 165 -2.15 14.47 -9.96
C ASP A 165 -0.75 14.35 -10.60
N ILE A 166 0.23 14.00 -9.76
CA ILE A 166 1.63 13.84 -10.20
C ILE A 166 2.02 12.39 -10.49
N THR A 167 1.08 11.45 -10.49
CA THR A 167 1.36 10.01 -10.61
C THR A 167 2.22 9.69 -11.83
N LYS A 168 1.82 10.16 -13.01
CA LYS A 168 2.52 9.89 -14.27
C LYS A 168 3.94 10.47 -14.29
N SER A 169 4.12 11.70 -13.83
CA SER A 169 5.43 12.35 -13.78
C SER A 169 6.33 11.71 -12.73
N ALA A 170 5.79 11.29 -11.60
CA ALA A 170 6.51 10.54 -10.57
C ALA A 170 6.99 9.18 -11.09
N ILE A 171 6.15 8.43 -11.82
CA ILE A 171 6.54 7.16 -12.46
C ILE A 171 7.74 7.36 -13.40
N ASN A 172 7.71 8.40 -14.24
CA ASN A 172 8.80 8.70 -15.16
C ASN A 172 10.10 9.01 -14.40
N LYS A 173 10.02 9.85 -13.35
CA LYS A 173 11.18 10.20 -12.51
C LYS A 173 11.79 8.99 -11.82
N ILE A 174 10.92 8.09 -11.31
CA ILE A 174 11.34 6.85 -10.64
C ILE A 174 12.01 5.90 -11.63
N ASN A 175 11.40 5.70 -12.80
CA ASN A 175 11.98 4.83 -13.83
C ASN A 175 13.36 5.33 -14.31
N GLU A 176 13.55 6.64 -14.40
CA GLU A 176 14.84 7.25 -14.72
C GLU A 176 15.87 6.93 -13.62
N LYS A 177 15.54 7.19 -12.36
CA LYS A 177 16.44 7.06 -11.22
C LYS A 177 16.74 5.63 -10.78
N LEU A 178 15.89 4.67 -11.10
CA LEU A 178 16.11 3.26 -10.79
C LEU A 178 16.84 2.50 -11.90
N LYS A 179 17.15 3.13 -13.04
CA LYS A 179 18.03 2.58 -14.08
C LYS A 179 19.50 2.77 -13.78
N ASP A 180 19.82 3.80 -12.98
CA ASP A 180 21.18 4.12 -12.51
C ASP A 180 21.52 3.27 -11.25
#